data_8d28610baec2aac12a92577beff0af4b
#
_entry.id   8d28610baec2aac12a92577beff0af4b
#
_cell.length_a   1.000
_cell.length_b   1.000
_cell.length_c   1.000
_cell.angle_alpha   90.00
_cell.angle_beta   90.00
_cell.angle_gamma   90.00
#
_symmetry.space_group_name_H-M   'P 1'
#
loop_
_entity.id
_entity.type
_entity.pdbx_description
1 polymer ?
#
loop_
_entity_poly.entity_id
_entity_poly.type
_entity_poly.pdbx_seq_one_letter_code
_entity_poly.pdbx_strand_id
1 'polypeptide(L)'
;MTIIRIGLDIAKHVFQVHGVDENEVTVLRRQLRRSEMKKFFNKLAPTRIGLEACGASHYWARLLRVLGHEVVLLPPQYIKPYVKRGKNHTIDAEAICGARY
;
A
#
# COMPACT_ATOMS: atom_id res chain seq x y z
N MET A 1 -7.46 -17.26 -3.17
CA MET A 1 -6.14 -16.68 -2.81
C MET A 1 -6.39 -15.47 -1.93
N THR A 2 -5.91 -15.51 -0.71
CA THR A 2 -6.20 -14.47 0.27
C THR A 2 -5.06 -13.47 0.39
N ILE A 3 -5.36 -12.21 0.16
CA ILE A 3 -4.39 -11.14 0.37
C ILE A 3 -4.42 -10.78 1.85
N ILE A 4 -3.25 -10.83 2.50
CA ILE A 4 -3.18 -10.51 3.94
C ILE A 4 -2.66 -9.11 4.19
N ARG A 5 -1.91 -8.54 3.23
CA ARG A 5 -1.30 -7.24 3.43
C ARG A 5 -1.06 -6.56 2.09
N ILE A 6 -1.30 -5.27 2.05
CA ILE A 6 -1.09 -4.43 0.87
C ILE A 6 -0.20 -3.26 1.24
N GLY A 7 0.81 -3.00 0.38
CA GLY A 7 1.55 -1.75 0.41
C GLY A 7 0.98 -0.84 -0.66
N LEU A 8 0.70 0.40 -0.30
CA LEU A 8 0.14 1.39 -1.21
C LEU A 8 1.08 2.59 -1.30
N ASP A 9 1.58 2.83 -2.50
CA ASP A 9 2.43 3.97 -2.79
C ASP A 9 1.57 5.09 -3.40
N ILE A 10 1.47 6.20 -2.69
CA ILE A 10 0.65 7.34 -3.08
C ILE A 10 1.51 8.31 -3.88
N ALA A 11 1.22 8.45 -5.17
CA ALA A 11 1.86 9.42 -6.02
C ALA A 11 0.83 10.45 -6.48
N LYS A 12 1.30 11.47 -7.18
CA LYS A 12 0.44 12.58 -7.58
C LYS A 12 -0.69 12.14 -8.52
N HIS A 13 -0.39 11.31 -9.50
CA HIS A 13 -1.37 10.91 -10.51
C HIS A 13 -1.68 9.43 -10.50
N VAL A 14 -0.74 8.61 -10.11
CA VAL A 14 -0.82 7.17 -10.19
C VAL A 14 -0.44 6.55 -8.85
N PHE A 15 -1.21 5.58 -8.42
CA PHE A 15 -1.00 4.89 -7.16
C PHE A 15 -0.56 3.46 -7.47
N GLN A 16 0.47 2.97 -6.78
CA GLN A 16 0.95 1.60 -6.95
C GLN A 16 0.44 0.74 -5.80
N VAL A 17 -0.05 -0.44 -6.14
CA VAL A 17 -0.59 -1.38 -5.16
C VAL A 17 0.21 -2.69 -5.23
N HIS A 18 0.68 -3.16 -4.10
CA HIS A 18 1.44 -4.41 -4.02
C HIS A 18 0.87 -5.24 -2.87
N GLY A 19 0.38 -6.43 -3.17
CA GLY A 19 -0.23 -7.28 -2.16
C GLY A 19 0.40 -8.65 -2.09
N VAL A 20 0.43 -9.21 -0.88
CA VAL A 20 0.99 -10.54 -0.63
C VAL A 20 -0.02 -11.43 0.09
N ASP A 21 0.17 -12.73 -0.06
CA ASP A 21 -0.62 -13.71 0.67
C ASP A 21 0.08 -14.10 1.99
N GLU A 22 -0.48 -15.08 2.68
CA GLU A 22 0.04 -15.56 3.96
C GLU A 22 1.47 -16.12 3.89
N ASN A 23 1.92 -16.51 2.70
CA ASN A 23 3.26 -17.02 2.48
C ASN A 23 4.23 -15.94 1.98
N GLU A 24 3.82 -14.67 2.05
CA GLU A 24 4.60 -13.53 1.57
C GLU A 24 4.84 -13.58 0.06
N VAL A 25 4.01 -14.31 -0.68
CA VAL A 25 4.08 -14.36 -2.13
C VAL A 25 3.27 -13.21 -2.72
N THR A 26 3.84 -12.51 -3.68
CA THR A 26 3.15 -11.42 -4.37
C THR A 26 1.98 -11.97 -5.18
N VAL A 27 0.76 -11.58 -4.82
CA VAL A 27 -0.45 -12.01 -5.50
C VAL A 27 -1.22 -10.86 -6.13
N LEU A 28 -0.81 -9.63 -5.85
CA LEU A 28 -1.42 -8.43 -6.41
C LEU A 28 -0.35 -7.41 -6.72
N ARG A 29 -0.34 -6.94 -7.96
CA ARG A 29 0.53 -5.86 -8.39
C ARG A 29 -0.29 -5.02 -9.37
N ARG A 30 -0.65 -3.81 -8.97
CA ARG A 30 -1.58 -3.01 -9.73
C ARG A 30 -1.20 -1.54 -9.70
N GLN A 31 -1.48 -0.87 -10.80
CA GLN A 31 -1.33 0.58 -10.90
C GLN A 31 -2.74 1.16 -11.05
N LEU A 32 -3.09 2.12 -10.20
CA LEU A 32 -4.41 2.73 -10.21
C LEU A 32 -4.30 4.23 -10.40
N ARG A 33 -5.26 4.79 -11.14
CA ARG A 33 -5.45 6.23 -11.17
C ARG A 33 -6.19 6.64 -9.90
N ARG A 34 -6.06 7.91 -9.54
CA ARG A 34 -6.77 8.44 -8.39
C ARG A 34 -8.27 8.15 -8.46
N SER A 35 -8.87 8.28 -9.65
CA SER A 35 -10.31 8.05 -9.85
C SER A 35 -10.72 6.59 -9.67
N GLU A 36 -9.78 5.66 -9.73
CA GLU A 36 -10.07 4.23 -9.60
C GLU A 36 -9.92 3.71 -8.17
N MET A 37 -9.31 4.50 -7.30
CA MET A 37 -8.96 4.06 -5.94
C MET A 37 -10.16 3.61 -5.14
N LYS A 38 -11.18 4.45 -5.07
CA LYS A 38 -12.36 4.16 -4.25
C LYS A 38 -13.08 2.90 -4.72
N LYS A 39 -13.25 2.78 -6.03
CA LYS A 39 -13.94 1.64 -6.62
C LYS A 39 -13.17 0.34 -6.40
N PHE A 40 -11.86 0.39 -6.61
CA PHE A 40 -11.03 -0.80 -6.44
C PHE A 40 -11.06 -1.31 -4.99
N PHE A 41 -10.82 -0.42 -4.03
CA PHE A 41 -10.76 -0.84 -2.63
C PHE A 41 -12.13 -1.13 -2.03
N ASN A 42 -13.19 -0.58 -2.61
CA ASN A 42 -14.54 -0.92 -2.18
C ASN A 42 -14.91 -2.37 -2.53
N LYS A 43 -14.36 -2.89 -3.63
CA LYS A 43 -14.62 -4.27 -4.07
C LYS A 43 -13.73 -5.27 -3.37
N LEU A 44 -12.62 -4.83 -2.82
CA LEU A 44 -11.67 -5.72 -2.17
C LEU A 44 -12.16 -6.08 -0.77
N ALA A 45 -12.06 -7.36 -0.41
CA ALA A 45 -12.39 -7.78 0.95
C ALA A 45 -11.50 -7.03 1.96
N PRO A 46 -12.00 -6.78 3.18
CA PRO A 46 -11.22 -6.07 4.19
C PRO A 46 -9.82 -6.65 4.35
N THR A 47 -8.82 -5.79 4.30
CA THR A 47 -7.42 -6.21 4.40
C THR A 47 -6.61 -5.12 5.09
N ARG A 48 -5.36 -5.44 5.42
CA ARG A 48 -4.45 -4.49 6.05
C ARG A 48 -3.66 -3.76 4.96
N ILE A 49 -3.69 -2.42 5.00
CA ILE A 49 -3.05 -1.58 4.00
C ILE A 49 -2.05 -0.66 4.71
N GLY A 50 -0.81 -0.70 4.24
CA GLY A 50 0.23 0.19 4.74
C GLY A 50 0.47 1.34 3.77
N LEU A 51 0.70 2.54 4.32
CA LEU A 51 1.06 3.73 3.56
C LEU A 51 2.25 4.40 4.23
N GLU A 52 3.09 5.02 3.42
CA GLU A 52 4.11 5.89 3.96
C GLU A 52 3.45 7.14 4.54
N ALA A 53 3.79 7.50 5.78
CA ALA A 53 3.24 8.68 6.42
C ALA A 53 3.73 9.94 5.71
N CYS A 54 2.81 10.66 5.08
CA CYS A 54 3.08 11.91 4.38
C CYS A 54 1.80 12.74 4.37
N GLY A 55 1.86 13.97 3.81
CA GLY A 55 0.72 14.87 3.85
C GLY A 55 -0.57 14.30 3.28
N ALA A 56 -0.46 13.59 2.14
CA ALA A 56 -1.65 13.04 1.47
C ALA A 56 -2.15 11.75 2.11
N SER A 57 -1.34 11.08 2.93
CA SER A 57 -1.68 9.76 3.44
C SER A 57 -2.88 9.79 4.38
N HIS A 58 -3.08 10.88 5.12
CA HIS A 58 -4.20 10.97 6.08
C HIS A 58 -5.56 10.93 5.39
N TYR A 59 -5.69 11.62 4.26
CA TYR A 59 -6.92 11.59 3.48
C TYR A 59 -7.24 10.16 3.01
N TRP A 60 -6.24 9.50 2.40
CA TRP A 60 -6.44 8.15 1.89
C TRP A 60 -6.64 7.13 3.00
N ALA A 61 -5.95 7.31 4.13
CA ALA A 61 -6.15 6.43 5.28
C ALA A 61 -7.60 6.50 5.77
N ARG A 62 -8.16 7.71 5.87
CA ARG A 62 -9.55 7.87 6.29
C ARG A 62 -10.52 7.21 5.30
N LEU A 63 -10.29 7.43 4.01
CA LEU A 63 -11.14 6.84 2.98
C LEU A 63 -11.11 5.32 3.04
N LEU A 64 -9.92 4.74 3.11
CA LEU A 64 -9.76 3.29 3.14
C LEU A 64 -10.36 2.66 4.39
N ARG A 65 -10.27 3.36 5.52
CA ARG A 65 -10.90 2.88 6.76
C ARG A 65 -12.42 2.88 6.65
N VAL A 66 -12.98 3.90 6.02
CA VAL A 66 -14.42 3.94 5.77
C VAL A 66 -14.86 2.78 4.89
N LEU A 67 -14.00 2.35 3.96
CA LEU A 67 -14.29 1.21 3.10
C LEU A 67 -14.09 -0.14 3.80
N GLY A 68 -13.71 -0.14 5.07
CA GLY A 68 -13.61 -1.35 5.87
C GLY A 68 -12.21 -1.94 6.03
N HIS A 69 -11.19 -1.25 5.51
CA HIS A 69 -9.82 -1.74 5.60
C HIS A 69 -9.13 -1.26 6.87
N GLU A 70 -8.17 -2.04 7.35
CA GLU A 70 -7.27 -1.63 8.42
C GLU A 70 -6.10 -0.89 7.79
N VAL A 71 -5.80 0.32 8.25
CA VAL A 71 -4.75 1.15 7.64
C VAL A 71 -3.66 1.45 8.65
N VAL A 72 -2.42 1.24 8.24
CA VAL A 72 -1.24 1.51 9.06
C VAL A 72 -0.40 2.58 8.35
N LEU A 73 -0.10 3.66 9.05
CA LEU A 73 0.77 4.71 8.54
C LEU A 73 2.18 4.44 9.04
N LEU A 74 3.13 4.31 8.12
CA LEU A 74 4.50 3.95 8.44
C LEU A 74 5.44 5.12 8.20
N PRO A 75 6.29 5.47 9.17
CA PRO A 75 7.31 6.49 8.92
C PRO A 75 8.31 6.01 7.87
N PRO A 76 8.84 6.92 7.03
CA PRO A 76 9.77 6.52 5.97
C PRO A 76 10.96 5.70 6.46
N GLN A 77 11.52 6.02 7.62
CA GLN A 77 12.67 5.31 8.16
C GLN A 77 12.36 3.84 8.48
N TYR A 78 11.09 3.52 8.71
CA TYR A 78 10.67 2.16 8.98
C TYR A 78 10.63 1.32 7.69
N ILE A 79 10.43 1.99 6.56
CA ILE A 79 10.27 1.32 5.26
C ILE A 79 11.61 1.21 4.52
N LYS A 80 12.49 2.19 4.68
CA LYS A 80 13.74 2.27 3.93
C LYS A 80 14.58 0.99 3.92
N PRO A 81 14.70 0.24 5.02
CA PRO A 81 15.46 -1.02 5.00
C PRO A 81 14.95 -2.04 3.99
N TYR A 82 13.71 -1.90 3.53
CA TYR A 82 13.09 -2.85 2.60
C TYR A 82 13.11 -2.39 1.15
N VAL A 83 13.70 -1.22 0.88
CA VAL A 83 13.86 -0.73 -0.48
C VAL A 83 14.97 -1.54 -1.17
N LYS A 84 14.65 -2.12 -2.32
CA LYS A 84 15.60 -2.96 -3.05
C LYS A 84 16.67 -2.11 -3.74
N ARG A 85 17.85 -2.70 -3.90
CA ARG A 85 18.95 -2.07 -4.61
C ARG A 85 18.54 -1.71 -6.04
N GLY A 86 19.08 -0.59 -6.53
CA GLY A 86 18.82 -0.15 -7.89
C GLY A 86 17.56 0.67 -8.06
N LYS A 87 16.81 0.89 -7.00
CA LYS A 87 15.60 1.73 -7.04
C LYS A 87 15.83 3.12 -6.46
N ASN A 88 17.08 3.57 -6.43
CA ASN A 88 17.48 4.91 -5.96
C ASN A 88 16.92 5.26 -4.59
N HIS A 89 16.79 4.25 -3.72
CA HIS A 89 16.24 4.41 -2.37
C HIS A 89 14.80 4.96 -2.36
N THR A 90 14.11 4.85 -3.49
CA THR A 90 12.71 5.29 -3.58
C THR A 90 11.82 4.32 -2.82
N ILE A 91 11.01 4.84 -1.93
CA ILE A 91 10.01 4.05 -1.22
C ILE A 91 8.87 3.74 -2.19
N ASP A 92 8.65 2.47 -2.48
CA ASP A 92 7.59 2.03 -3.38
C ASP A 92 6.64 1.07 -2.66
N ALA A 93 5.59 0.66 -3.37
CA ALA A 93 4.56 -0.21 -2.80
C ALA A 93 5.13 -1.54 -2.32
N GLU A 94 6.11 -2.10 -3.04
CA GLU A 94 6.74 -3.35 -2.65
C GLU A 94 7.51 -3.19 -1.33
N ALA A 95 8.26 -2.09 -1.18
CA ALA A 95 9.00 -1.83 0.05
C ALA A 95 8.06 -1.63 1.23
N ILE A 96 6.97 -0.89 1.02
CA ILE A 96 5.96 -0.68 2.05
C ILE A 96 5.41 -2.02 2.51
N CYS A 97 5.00 -2.85 1.56
CA CYS A 97 4.46 -4.18 1.86
C CYS A 97 5.49 -5.05 2.58
N GLY A 98 6.75 -4.97 2.17
CA GLY A 98 7.85 -5.76 2.75
C GLY A 98 8.16 -5.40 4.20
N ALA A 99 7.75 -4.22 4.68
CA ALA A 99 7.98 -3.82 6.07
C ALA A 99 7.16 -4.63 7.07
N ARG A 100 6.23 -5.45 6.62
CA ARG A 100 5.49 -6.44 7.44
C ARG A 100 4.83 -5.84 8.69
N TYR A 101 4.04 -4.86 8.48
CA TYR A 101 3.23 -4.24 9.53
C TYR A 101 2.01 -5.09 9.91
#